data_a221a605cece809a7eab257bbd8a8465
#
_entry.id   a221a605cece809a7eab257bbd8a8465
#
_cell.length_a   1.000
_cell.length_b   1.000
_cell.length_c   1.000
_cell.angle_alpha   90.00
_cell.angle_beta   90.00
_cell.angle_gamma   90.00
#
_symmetry.space_group_name_H-M   'P 1'
#
loop_
_entity.id
_entity.type
_entity.pdbx_description
1 polymer ?
#
loop_
_entity_poly.entity_id
_entity_poly.type
_entity_poly.pdbx_seq_one_letter_code
_entity_poly.pdbx_strand_id
1 'polypeptide(L)'
;MRGWLVRAEQTLIEQVPAAPAAVRCFYADLNNMKLVHPLVVKVRSTARSETADGYTQSYRVRDRIPLGWWAIPTSYSARLYVPLTGAVAAEARQFPRVRLRSTVTFEAIEAGTRIVEHLRIQAPRPLAGFTIREAVKAHRTMLAGIRRYFDLPA
;
A
#
# COMPACT_ATOMS: atom_id res chain seq x y z
N MET A 1 18.08 -19.44 10.21
CA MET A 1 18.93 -19.16 9.05
C MET A 1 18.78 -17.70 8.66
N ARG A 2 19.71 -16.90 9.15
CA ARG A 2 19.68 -15.45 8.96
C ARG A 2 19.87 -14.97 7.51
N GLY A 3 20.40 -15.80 6.63
CA GLY A 3 20.68 -15.45 5.24
C GLY A 3 19.56 -15.74 4.24
N TRP A 4 18.45 -16.30 4.66
CA TRP A 4 17.37 -16.73 3.78
C TRP A 4 16.44 -15.57 3.38
N LEU A 5 16.22 -14.61 4.27
CA LEU A 5 15.34 -13.47 4.02
C LEU A 5 16.15 -12.23 3.68
N VAL A 6 15.72 -11.53 2.65
CA VAL A 6 16.27 -10.24 2.24
C VAL A 6 15.29 -9.16 2.66
N ARG A 7 15.80 -8.06 3.19
CA ARG A 7 15.02 -6.89 3.62
C ARG A 7 15.43 -5.68 2.81
N ALA A 8 14.46 -4.87 2.44
CA ALA A 8 14.70 -3.60 1.76
C ALA A 8 13.79 -2.53 2.32
N GLU A 9 14.25 -1.30 2.29
CA GLU A 9 13.47 -0.13 2.69
C GLU A 9 13.48 0.89 1.55
N GLN A 10 12.35 1.56 1.37
CA GLN A 10 12.20 2.59 0.35
C GLN A 10 11.26 3.67 0.87
N THR A 11 11.59 4.92 0.61
CA THR A 11 10.71 6.06 0.89
C THR A 11 10.17 6.59 -0.42
N LEU A 12 8.85 6.69 -0.53
CA LEU A 12 8.16 7.21 -1.70
C LEU A 12 7.41 8.48 -1.32
N ILE A 13 7.44 9.47 -2.19
CA ILE A 13 6.83 10.78 -1.95
C ILE A 13 5.97 11.14 -3.16
N GLU A 14 4.76 11.64 -2.90
CA GLU A 14 3.89 12.17 -3.94
C GLU A 14 3.15 13.40 -3.43
N GLN A 15 2.87 14.35 -4.31
CA GLN A 15 2.03 15.51 -4.01
C GLN A 15 0.66 15.31 -4.64
N VAL A 16 -0.38 15.59 -3.87
CA VAL A 16 -1.77 15.38 -4.27
C VAL A 16 -2.56 16.68 -4.09
N PRO A 17 -3.30 17.13 -5.11
CA PRO A 17 -4.03 18.40 -5.06
C PRO A 17 -5.37 18.26 -4.30
N ALA A 18 -5.32 17.85 -3.06
CA ALA A 18 -6.47 17.71 -2.17
C ALA A 18 -6.02 17.83 -0.72
N ALA A 19 -6.97 18.16 0.15
CA ALA A 19 -6.68 18.32 1.58
C ALA A 19 -6.21 17.00 2.21
N PRO A 20 -5.33 17.05 3.24
CA PRO A 20 -4.82 15.84 3.89
C PRO A 20 -5.91 14.90 4.40
N ALA A 21 -6.99 15.42 4.95
CA ALA A 21 -8.09 14.59 5.45
C ALA A 21 -8.75 13.78 4.33
N ALA A 22 -8.95 14.37 3.16
CA ALA A 22 -9.54 13.69 2.01
C ALA A 22 -8.61 12.60 1.46
N VAL A 23 -7.33 12.92 1.33
CA VAL A 23 -6.31 11.97 0.82
C VAL A 23 -6.14 10.81 1.80
N ARG A 24 -6.07 11.11 3.08
CA ARG A 24 -5.96 10.09 4.14
C ARG A 24 -7.16 9.15 4.14
N CYS A 25 -8.35 9.71 4.04
CA CYS A 25 -9.60 8.93 4.00
C CYS A 25 -9.63 7.99 2.79
N PHE A 26 -9.20 8.46 1.63
CA PHE A 26 -9.09 7.64 0.43
C PHE A 26 -8.09 6.48 0.63
N TYR A 27 -6.93 6.80 1.16
CA TYR A 27 -5.87 5.80 1.39
C TYR A 27 -6.27 4.76 2.44
N ALA A 28 -7.02 5.17 3.46
CA ALA A 28 -7.40 4.31 4.57
C ALA A 28 -8.43 3.23 4.21
N ASP A 29 -8.99 3.26 3.01
CA ASP A 29 -9.90 2.22 2.52
C ASP A 29 -9.24 1.47 1.36
N LEU A 30 -8.82 0.22 1.61
CA LEU A 30 -8.16 -0.60 0.60
C LEU A 30 -9.08 -0.93 -0.59
N ASN A 31 -10.40 -0.80 -0.46
CA ASN A 31 -11.30 -0.96 -1.60
C ASN A 31 -11.00 0.06 -2.71
N ASN A 32 -10.47 1.23 -2.36
CA ASN A 32 -10.05 2.24 -3.31
C ASN A 32 -8.79 1.85 -4.11
N MET A 33 -8.04 0.86 -3.63
CA MET A 33 -6.81 0.43 -4.30
C MET A 33 -7.07 -0.16 -5.68
N LYS A 34 -8.26 -0.70 -5.93
CA LYS A 34 -8.65 -1.17 -7.27
C LYS A 34 -8.60 -0.06 -8.31
N LEU A 35 -8.74 1.19 -7.88
CA LEU A 35 -8.73 2.35 -8.75
C LEU A 35 -7.33 2.85 -9.09
N VAL A 36 -6.36 2.59 -8.24
CA VAL A 36 -5.05 3.24 -8.31
C VAL A 36 -3.86 2.28 -8.27
N HIS A 37 -3.99 1.11 -7.65
CA HIS A 37 -2.90 0.14 -7.53
C HIS A 37 -2.90 -0.78 -8.76
N PRO A 38 -1.80 -0.84 -9.52
CA PRO A 38 -1.80 -1.51 -10.82
C PRO A 38 -1.95 -3.03 -10.76
N LEU A 39 -1.61 -3.66 -9.62
CA LEU A 39 -1.67 -5.11 -9.47
C LEU A 39 -2.97 -5.59 -8.84
N VAL A 40 -3.68 -4.74 -8.12
CA VAL A 40 -4.87 -5.13 -7.35
C VAL A 40 -6.06 -5.35 -8.26
N VAL A 41 -6.63 -6.56 -8.20
CA VAL A 41 -7.81 -6.95 -8.98
C VAL A 41 -9.06 -6.96 -8.12
N LYS A 42 -8.96 -7.45 -6.89
CA LYS A 42 -10.10 -7.59 -5.98
C LYS A 42 -9.69 -7.36 -4.54
N VAL A 43 -10.53 -6.65 -3.81
CA VAL A 43 -10.36 -6.40 -2.38
C VAL A 43 -11.65 -6.80 -1.66
N ARG A 44 -11.50 -7.52 -0.55
CA ARG A 44 -12.62 -7.90 0.31
C ARG A 44 -12.29 -7.53 1.75
N SER A 45 -13.12 -6.71 2.36
CA SER A 45 -13.03 -6.40 3.79
C SER A 45 -13.43 -7.63 4.60
N THR A 46 -12.66 -7.95 5.65
CA THR A 46 -12.93 -9.14 6.47
C THR A 46 -13.28 -8.79 7.90
N ALA A 47 -12.36 -8.27 8.69
CA ALA A 47 -12.58 -8.01 10.10
C ALA A 47 -12.19 -6.59 10.47
N ARG A 48 -12.99 -5.96 11.32
CA ARG A 48 -12.70 -4.63 11.86
C ARG A 48 -12.72 -4.70 13.37
N SER A 49 -11.74 -4.06 14.00
CA SER A 49 -11.67 -3.92 15.45
C SER A 49 -11.48 -2.46 15.81
N GLU A 50 -12.37 -1.94 16.66
CA GLU A 50 -12.21 -0.59 17.19
C GLU A 50 -11.15 -0.63 18.30
N THR A 51 -10.36 0.42 18.36
CA THR A 51 -9.34 0.61 19.40
C THR A 51 -9.56 1.97 20.07
N ALA A 52 -8.87 2.20 21.20
CA ALA A 52 -8.96 3.50 21.88
C ALA A 52 -8.50 4.66 20.97
N ASP A 53 -7.56 4.38 20.07
CA ASP A 53 -6.91 5.40 19.23
C ASP A 53 -7.42 5.41 17.79
N GLY A 54 -8.36 4.55 17.42
CA GLY A 54 -8.85 4.45 16.05
C GLY A 54 -9.41 3.07 15.75
N TYR A 55 -8.96 2.46 14.66
CA TYR A 55 -9.42 1.11 14.32
C TYR A 55 -8.35 0.36 13.50
N THR A 56 -8.51 -0.96 13.47
CA THR A 56 -7.80 -1.83 12.53
C THR A 56 -8.81 -2.48 11.59
N GLN A 57 -8.45 -2.60 10.33
CA GLN A 57 -9.29 -3.26 9.33
C GLN A 57 -8.46 -4.27 8.58
N SER A 58 -8.95 -5.50 8.51
CA SER A 58 -8.32 -6.59 7.76
C SER A 58 -9.00 -6.77 6.40
N TYR A 59 -8.20 -7.22 5.43
CA TYR A 59 -8.66 -7.42 4.05
C TYR A 59 -8.04 -8.68 3.46
N ARG A 60 -8.75 -9.25 2.49
CA ARG A 60 -8.18 -10.23 1.55
C ARG A 60 -8.05 -9.53 0.20
N VAL A 61 -6.87 -9.60 -0.38
CA VAL A 61 -6.55 -8.91 -1.62
C VAL A 61 -6.11 -9.92 -2.67
N ARG A 62 -6.59 -9.74 -3.89
CA ARG A 62 -6.14 -10.50 -5.05
C ARG A 62 -5.39 -9.58 -5.98
N ASP A 63 -4.20 -10.01 -6.36
CA ASP A 63 -3.33 -9.31 -7.29
C ASP A 63 -3.13 -10.14 -8.56
N ARG A 64 -2.77 -9.43 -9.64
CA ARG A 64 -2.21 -10.03 -10.84
C ARG A 64 -0.82 -9.46 -11.02
N ILE A 65 0.18 -10.33 -10.94
CA ILE A 65 1.58 -9.91 -11.09
C ILE A 65 2.02 -10.22 -12.52
N PRO A 66 2.38 -9.20 -13.32
CA PRO A 66 2.81 -9.42 -14.69
C PRO A 66 4.18 -10.06 -14.75
N LEU A 67 4.30 -11.10 -15.59
CA LEU A 67 5.56 -11.77 -15.92
C LEU A 67 5.66 -11.85 -17.44
N GLY A 68 6.19 -10.80 -18.06
CA GLY A 68 6.20 -10.68 -19.51
C GLY A 68 4.77 -10.68 -20.06
N TRP A 69 4.43 -11.64 -20.93
CA TRP A 69 3.07 -11.79 -21.48
C TRP A 69 2.16 -12.67 -20.60
N TRP A 70 2.68 -13.16 -19.48
CA TRP A 70 1.92 -13.92 -18.48
C TRP A 70 1.51 -13.01 -17.34
N ALA A 71 0.46 -13.43 -16.63
CA ALA A 71 0.09 -12.82 -15.36
C ALA A 71 -0.17 -13.93 -14.35
N ILE A 72 0.42 -13.79 -13.16
CA ILE A 72 0.24 -14.76 -12.07
C ILE A 72 -0.79 -14.20 -11.10
N PRO A 73 -1.91 -14.90 -10.88
CA PRO A 73 -2.85 -14.52 -9.82
C PRO A 73 -2.25 -14.87 -8.47
N THR A 74 -2.27 -13.92 -7.55
CA THR A 74 -1.84 -14.14 -6.17
C THR A 74 -2.87 -13.58 -5.22
N SER A 75 -2.88 -14.07 -3.98
CA SER A 75 -3.72 -13.50 -2.94
C SER A 75 -2.92 -13.32 -1.67
N TYR A 76 -3.26 -12.32 -0.90
CA TYR A 76 -2.60 -12.04 0.37
C TYR A 76 -3.58 -11.44 1.36
N SER A 77 -3.18 -11.45 2.63
CA SER A 77 -3.90 -10.75 3.69
C SER A 77 -3.24 -9.40 3.94
N ALA A 78 -4.07 -8.39 4.17
CA ALA A 78 -3.61 -7.04 4.51
C ALA A 78 -4.36 -6.54 5.73
N ARG A 79 -3.68 -5.71 6.52
CA ARG A 79 -4.28 -5.05 7.68
C ARG A 79 -3.85 -3.60 7.71
N LEU A 80 -4.83 -2.72 7.85
CA LEU A 80 -4.60 -1.30 8.08
C LEU A 80 -4.80 -0.98 9.55
N TYR A 81 -3.92 -0.14 10.07
CA TYR A 81 -4.00 0.45 11.39
C TYR A 81 -4.27 1.93 11.18
N VAL A 82 -5.50 2.36 11.45
CA VAL A 82 -5.96 3.73 11.18
C VAL A 82 -6.24 4.44 12.49
N PRO A 83 -5.27 5.18 13.03
CA PRO A 83 -5.52 5.98 14.23
C PRO A 83 -6.42 7.17 13.89
N LEU A 84 -7.00 7.80 14.92
CA LEU A 84 -7.86 8.97 14.74
C LEU A 84 -7.12 10.09 14.01
N THR A 85 -5.84 10.25 14.30
CA THR A 85 -4.98 11.24 13.66
C THR A 85 -3.60 10.64 13.36
N GLY A 86 -2.88 11.23 12.42
CA GLY A 86 -1.50 10.86 12.15
C GLY A 86 -1.34 9.80 11.07
N ALA A 87 -0.22 9.10 11.14
CA ALA A 87 0.19 8.13 10.13
C ALA A 87 -0.74 6.91 10.09
N VAL A 88 -0.97 6.42 8.88
CA VAL A 88 -1.66 5.14 8.66
C VAL A 88 -0.60 4.07 8.44
N ALA A 89 -0.70 2.98 9.17
CA ALA A 89 0.21 1.84 9.01
C ALA A 89 -0.50 0.70 8.29
N ALA A 90 0.23 -0.02 7.47
CA ALA A 90 -0.29 -1.17 6.74
C ALA A 90 0.68 -2.33 6.83
N GLU A 91 0.14 -3.53 6.83
CA GLU A 91 0.93 -4.75 6.76
C GLU A 91 0.26 -5.72 5.80
N ALA A 92 1.04 -6.26 4.86
CA ALA A 92 0.60 -7.29 3.95
C ALA A 92 1.49 -8.53 4.10
N ARG A 93 0.88 -9.69 4.07
CA ARG A 93 1.58 -10.98 4.17
C ARG A 93 1.14 -11.90 3.04
N GLN A 94 2.12 -12.48 2.36
CA GLN A 94 1.90 -13.38 1.26
C GLN A 94 2.84 -14.58 1.35
N PHE A 95 2.32 -15.76 1.06
CA PHE A 95 3.16 -16.95 0.94
C PHE A 95 4.06 -16.82 -0.31
N PRO A 96 5.34 -17.23 -0.26
CA PRO A 96 6.07 -17.77 0.89
C PRO A 96 6.89 -16.68 1.63
N ARG A 97 6.53 -16.35 2.84
CA ARG A 97 7.26 -15.45 3.74
C ARG A 97 7.54 -14.04 3.20
N VAL A 98 6.71 -13.58 2.29
CA VAL A 98 6.76 -12.19 1.84
C VAL A 98 5.98 -11.33 2.81
N ARG A 99 6.60 -10.27 3.28
CA ARG A 99 5.98 -9.32 4.19
C ARG A 99 6.29 -7.91 3.74
N LEU A 100 5.24 -7.12 3.64
CA LEU A 100 5.35 -5.71 3.30
C LEU A 100 4.74 -4.91 4.44
N ARG A 101 5.48 -3.94 4.95
CA ARG A 101 4.98 -2.99 5.94
C ARG A 101 5.13 -1.58 5.37
N SER A 102 4.12 -0.76 5.56
CA SER A 102 4.22 0.64 5.18
C SER A 102 3.71 1.53 6.30
N THR A 103 4.27 2.72 6.37
CA THR A 103 3.80 3.81 7.23
C THR A 103 3.66 5.03 6.34
N VAL A 104 2.47 5.61 6.33
CA VAL A 104 2.13 6.69 5.42
C VAL A 104 1.71 7.92 6.20
N THR A 105 2.34 9.04 5.91
CA THR A 105 1.98 10.34 6.48
C THR A 105 1.37 11.24 5.41
N PHE A 106 0.51 12.15 5.84
CA PHE A 106 -0.24 13.07 5.00
C PHE A 106 0.00 14.48 5.51
N GLU A 107 0.95 15.18 4.89
CA GLU A 107 1.39 16.50 5.33
C GLU A 107 0.70 17.59 4.49
N ALA A 108 0.15 18.60 5.17
CA ALA A 108 -0.41 19.76 4.48
C ALA A 108 0.71 20.56 3.82
N ILE A 109 0.54 20.84 2.54
CA ILE A 109 1.42 21.73 1.78
C ILE A 109 0.56 22.74 1.02
N GLU A 110 1.17 23.77 0.46
CA GLU A 110 0.43 24.80 -0.27
C GLU A 110 -0.43 24.21 -1.40
N ALA A 111 0.14 23.25 -2.15
CA ALA A 111 -0.55 22.62 -3.28
C ALA A 111 -1.59 21.56 -2.88
N GLY A 112 -1.71 21.23 -1.59
CA GLY A 112 -2.62 20.21 -1.09
C GLY A 112 -1.98 19.32 -0.03
N THR A 113 -1.58 18.12 -0.40
CA THR A 113 -1.00 17.13 0.51
C THR A 113 0.29 16.55 -0.07
N ARG A 114 1.27 16.38 0.79
CA ARG A 114 2.44 15.54 0.52
C ARG A 114 2.23 14.20 1.20
N ILE A 115 2.15 13.14 0.41
CA ILE A 115 2.14 11.77 0.93
C ILE A 115 3.58 11.30 1.04
N VAL A 116 3.95 10.77 2.20
CA VAL A 116 5.26 10.13 2.41
C VAL A 116 4.99 8.70 2.86
N GLU A 117 5.43 7.74 2.07
CA GLU A 117 5.27 6.32 2.36
C GLU A 117 6.64 5.69 2.61
N HIS A 118 6.80 5.11 3.80
CA HIS A 118 7.97 4.29 4.14
C HIS A 118 7.60 2.83 3.96
N LEU A 119 8.24 2.20 2.98
CA LEU A 119 8.05 0.79 2.67
C LEU A 119 9.18 -0.04 3.27
N ARG A 120 8.80 -1.13 3.92
CA ARG A 120 9.72 -2.18 4.36
C ARG A 120 9.26 -3.50 3.76
N ILE A 121 10.12 -4.13 2.98
CA ILE A 121 9.78 -5.35 2.26
C ILE A 121 10.74 -6.45 2.69
N GLN A 122 10.19 -7.60 3.01
CA GLN A 122 10.94 -8.80 3.35
C GLN A 122 10.50 -9.93 2.42
N ALA A 123 11.45 -10.62 1.82
CA ALA A 123 11.15 -11.73 0.92
C ALA A 123 12.25 -12.77 0.97
N PRO A 124 11.94 -14.06 0.67
CA PRO A 124 12.95 -15.09 0.55
C PRO A 124 13.96 -14.75 -0.55
N ARG A 125 15.21 -15.09 -0.30
CA ARG A 125 16.33 -14.74 -1.19
C ARG A 125 16.07 -15.03 -2.68
N PRO A 126 15.53 -16.19 -3.09
CA PRO A 126 15.30 -16.46 -4.50
C PRO A 126 14.29 -15.52 -5.18
N LEU A 127 13.33 -15.00 -4.39
CA LEU A 127 12.25 -14.14 -4.88
C LEU A 127 12.51 -12.65 -4.62
N ALA A 128 13.51 -12.33 -3.78
CA ALA A 128 13.65 -11.00 -3.22
C ALA A 128 13.82 -9.91 -4.29
N GLY A 129 14.70 -10.12 -5.25
CA GLY A 129 14.96 -9.12 -6.30
C GLY A 129 13.70 -8.75 -7.07
N PHE A 130 12.98 -9.75 -7.51
CA PHE A 130 11.73 -9.56 -8.26
C PHE A 130 10.65 -8.93 -7.38
N THR A 131 10.43 -9.49 -6.18
CA THR A 131 9.38 -9.03 -5.27
C THR A 131 9.57 -7.58 -4.86
N ILE A 132 10.79 -7.20 -4.48
CA ILE A 132 11.10 -5.85 -4.04
C ILE A 132 10.90 -4.87 -5.19
N ARG A 133 11.41 -5.19 -6.38
CA ARG A 133 11.28 -4.32 -7.55
C ARG A 133 9.82 -4.10 -7.94
N GLU A 134 9.02 -5.17 -7.99
CA GLU A 134 7.61 -5.09 -8.36
C GLU A 134 6.79 -4.34 -7.30
N ALA A 135 7.07 -4.56 -6.02
CA ALA A 135 6.37 -3.86 -4.94
C ALA A 135 6.65 -2.35 -4.98
N VAL A 136 7.91 -1.95 -5.12
CA VAL A 136 8.28 -0.53 -5.18
C VAL A 136 7.65 0.13 -6.40
N LYS A 137 7.73 -0.51 -7.56
CA LYS A 137 7.13 -0.01 -8.80
C LYS A 137 5.63 0.15 -8.67
N ALA A 138 4.94 -0.85 -8.10
CA ALA A 138 3.50 -0.82 -7.94
C ALA A 138 3.07 0.30 -6.98
N HIS A 139 3.78 0.50 -5.89
CA HIS A 139 3.47 1.57 -4.94
C HIS A 139 3.74 2.96 -5.51
N ARG A 140 4.78 3.13 -6.31
CA ARG A 140 5.00 4.40 -7.03
C ARG A 140 3.84 4.71 -7.96
N THR A 141 3.39 3.73 -8.72
CA THR A 141 2.26 3.87 -9.64
C THR A 141 0.97 4.14 -8.87
N MET A 142 0.78 3.49 -7.74
CA MET A 142 -0.37 3.71 -6.84
C MET A 142 -0.42 5.16 -6.36
N LEU A 143 0.69 5.69 -5.86
CA LEU A 143 0.73 7.07 -5.37
C LEU A 143 0.47 8.07 -6.51
N ALA A 144 1.03 7.84 -7.68
CA ALA A 144 0.74 8.66 -8.86
C ALA A 144 -0.73 8.56 -9.26
N GLY A 145 -1.33 7.38 -9.11
CA GLY A 145 -2.75 7.14 -9.35
C GLY A 145 -3.66 7.90 -8.37
N ILE A 146 -3.28 7.98 -7.10
CA ILE A 146 -3.99 8.78 -6.10
C ILE A 146 -3.96 10.25 -6.51
N ARG A 147 -2.80 10.76 -6.93
CA ARG A 147 -2.70 12.13 -7.43
C ARG A 147 -3.66 12.37 -8.60
N ARG A 148 -3.68 11.48 -9.58
CA ARG A 148 -4.58 11.61 -10.73
C ARG A 148 -6.05 11.55 -10.33
N TYR A 149 -6.40 10.70 -9.37
CA TYR A 149 -7.77 10.58 -8.88
C TYR A 149 -8.29 11.93 -8.36
N PHE A 150 -7.47 12.64 -7.59
CA PHE A 150 -7.85 13.93 -7.02
C PHE A 150 -7.64 15.12 -8.00
N ASP A 151 -6.94 14.90 -9.09
CA ASP A 151 -6.70 15.94 -10.11
C ASP A 151 -7.78 15.94 -11.19
N LEU A 152 -8.66 14.95 -11.22
CA LEU A 152 -9.75 14.89 -12.18
C LEU A 152 -10.77 15.98 -11.88
N PRO A 153 -11.29 16.69 -12.90
CA PRO A 153 -12.37 17.65 -12.69
C PRO A 153 -13.61 16.96 -12.15
N ALA A 154 -14.31 17.66 -11.26
CA ALA A 154 -15.54 17.15 -10.63
C ALA A 154 -16.65 16.96 -11.68
#